data_62e0bf8610532bf4f52d880eab74fcb6
#
_entry.id   62e0bf8610532bf4f52d880eab74fcb6
#
_cell.length_a   1.000
_cell.length_b   1.000
_cell.length_c   1.000
_cell.angle_alpha   90.00
_cell.angle_beta   90.00
_cell.angle_gamma   90.00
#
_symmetry.space_group_name_H-M   'P 1'
#
loop_
_entity.id
_entity.type
_entity.pdbx_description
1 polymer ?
#
loop_
_entity_poly.entity_id
_entity_poly.type
_entity_poly.pdbx_seq_one_letter_code
_entity_poly.pdbx_strand_id
1 'polypeptide(L)'
;MKFRAQQFIMIFISLFIVWTASLFPQNNDSEGLKEREYFISVLTNIADPVLNALSKNDLKKLMPVEAKKGLEKERKQYTYLEAFGRLLSGMAPWLELSPDDTPEGIQREKYIELSLKCINNATDPKSPDFMNFSIGDQPLVDAAFFAQALLRAPNQLWN
;
A
#
# COMPACT_ATOMS: atom_id res chain seq x y z
N MET A 1 9.65 65.44 12.13
CA MET A 1 8.45 64.61 11.94
C MET A 1 8.70 63.32 11.11
N LYS A 2 9.57 63.34 10.09
CA LYS A 2 9.78 62.17 9.19
C LYS A 2 10.44 60.97 9.90
N PHE A 3 11.30 61.16 10.87
CA PHE A 3 12.05 60.11 11.59
C PHE A 3 11.14 59.22 12.47
N ARG A 4 10.12 59.77 13.09
CA ARG A 4 9.15 59.01 13.91
C ARG A 4 8.21 58.16 13.07
N ALA A 5 7.83 58.63 11.89
CA ALA A 5 6.99 57.86 10.96
C ALA A 5 7.66 56.61 10.43
N GLN A 6 8.97 56.70 10.12
CA GLN A 6 9.75 55.52 9.67
C GLN A 6 9.92 54.45 10.77
N GLN A 7 10.13 54.84 12.02
CA GLN A 7 10.16 53.88 13.13
C GLN A 7 8.84 53.16 13.37
N PHE A 8 7.71 53.85 13.25
CA PHE A 8 6.38 53.22 13.37
C PHE A 8 6.14 52.21 12.22
N ILE A 9 6.51 52.54 10.98
CA ILE A 9 6.37 51.66 9.83
C ILE A 9 7.22 50.41 10.02
N MET A 10 8.47 50.53 10.46
CA MET A 10 9.32 49.35 10.71
C MET A 10 8.77 48.44 11.81
N ILE A 11 8.22 49.00 12.88
CA ILE A 11 7.60 48.23 13.97
C ILE A 11 6.35 47.51 13.48
N PHE A 12 5.51 48.15 12.65
CA PHE A 12 4.33 47.52 12.07
C PHE A 12 4.70 46.40 11.09
N ILE A 13 5.73 46.57 10.27
CA ILE A 13 6.21 45.55 9.34
C ILE A 13 6.77 44.33 10.13
N SER A 14 7.55 44.58 11.18
CA SER A 14 8.11 43.49 11.99
C SER A 14 7.03 42.74 12.76
N LEU A 15 6.00 43.40 13.32
CA LEU A 15 4.85 42.77 13.94
C LEU A 15 4.00 41.97 12.96
N PHE A 16 3.84 42.47 11.72
CA PHE A 16 3.10 41.77 10.68
C PHE A 16 3.83 40.49 10.21
N ILE A 17 5.17 40.54 10.10
CA ILE A 17 5.99 39.37 9.75
C ILE A 17 5.92 38.30 10.86
N VAL A 18 5.99 38.69 12.12
CA VAL A 18 5.85 37.77 13.25
C VAL A 18 4.45 37.13 13.29
N TRP A 19 3.41 37.91 12.97
CA TRP A 19 2.02 37.40 12.99
C TRP A 19 1.74 36.45 11.83
N THR A 20 2.30 36.69 10.63
CA THR A 20 2.16 35.77 9.50
C THR A 20 2.96 34.48 9.71
N ALA A 21 4.10 34.51 10.37
CA ALA A 21 4.87 33.31 10.70
C ALA A 21 4.09 32.35 11.62
N SER A 22 3.21 32.88 12.47
CA SER A 22 2.35 32.07 13.36
C SER A 22 1.14 31.44 12.67
N LEU A 23 0.84 31.83 11.43
CA LEU A 23 -0.28 31.27 10.65
C LEU A 23 0.13 30.06 9.79
N PHE A 24 1.41 29.79 9.64
CA PHE A 24 1.85 28.55 9.01
C PHE A 24 1.77 27.42 10.03
N PRO A 25 1.07 26.31 9.74
CA PRO A 25 1.11 25.16 10.63
C PRO A 25 2.57 24.75 10.79
N GLN A 26 3.09 24.75 12.01
CA GLN A 26 4.33 24.07 12.32
C GLN A 26 4.10 22.61 11.98
N ASN A 27 4.65 22.15 10.85
CA ASN A 27 4.68 20.74 10.52
C ASN A 27 5.40 20.03 11.68
N ASN A 28 4.63 19.27 12.45
CA ASN A 28 5.19 18.32 13.39
C ASN A 28 5.68 17.12 12.57
N ASP A 29 6.82 17.28 11.90
CA ASP A 29 7.44 16.22 11.09
C ASP A 29 7.56 14.91 11.89
N SER A 30 7.76 15.01 13.20
CA SER A 30 7.82 13.87 14.12
C SER A 30 6.46 13.14 14.28
N GLU A 31 5.33 13.85 14.20
CA GLU A 31 3.99 13.25 14.29
C GLU A 31 3.63 12.56 12.97
N GLY A 32 3.86 13.21 11.84
CA GLY A 32 3.66 12.63 10.52
C GLY A 32 4.52 11.38 10.28
N LEU A 33 5.75 11.35 10.78
CA LEU A 33 6.59 10.16 10.70
C LEU A 33 6.04 9.00 11.53
N LYS A 34 5.55 9.25 12.75
CA LYS A 34 4.92 8.22 13.60
C LYS A 34 3.64 7.67 13.00
N GLU A 35 2.81 8.54 12.41
CA GLU A 35 1.61 8.09 11.70
C GLU A 35 1.99 7.23 10.49
N ARG A 36 3.00 7.62 9.71
CA ARG A 36 3.51 6.83 8.59
C ARG A 36 4.00 5.47 9.04
N GLU A 37 4.81 5.38 10.08
CA GLU A 37 5.27 4.11 10.67
C GLU A 37 4.10 3.23 11.12
N TYR A 38 3.10 3.82 11.75
CA TYR A 38 1.88 3.12 12.14
C TYR A 38 1.14 2.54 10.92
N PHE A 39 0.90 3.33 9.87
CA PHE A 39 0.24 2.84 8.66
C PHE A 39 1.04 1.76 7.95
N ILE A 40 2.36 1.87 7.89
CA ILE A 40 3.23 0.81 7.34
C ILE A 40 3.11 -0.47 8.18
N SER A 41 3.10 -0.36 9.51
CA SER A 41 2.93 -1.53 10.38
C SER A 41 1.57 -2.22 10.16
N VAL A 42 0.49 -1.47 10.02
CA VAL A 42 -0.84 -2.01 9.71
C VAL A 42 -0.84 -2.69 8.34
N LEU A 43 -0.27 -2.03 7.32
CA LEU A 43 -0.16 -2.57 5.96
C LEU A 43 0.55 -3.92 5.96
N THR A 44 1.71 -3.99 6.61
CA THR A 44 2.52 -5.21 6.64
C THR A 44 1.89 -6.32 7.46
N ASN A 45 1.22 -6.00 8.57
CA ASN A 45 0.47 -6.97 9.35
C ASN A 45 -0.68 -7.63 8.56
N ILE A 46 -1.34 -6.86 7.68
CA ILE A 46 -2.39 -7.39 6.78
C ILE A 46 -1.75 -8.20 5.63
N ALA A 47 -0.62 -7.75 5.11
CA ALA A 47 0.03 -8.37 3.95
C ALA A 47 0.74 -9.69 4.28
N ASP A 48 1.38 -9.77 5.43
CA ASP A 48 2.24 -10.89 5.82
C ASP A 48 1.58 -12.26 5.70
N PRO A 49 0.37 -12.53 6.23
CA PRO A 49 -0.21 -13.85 6.14
C PRO A 49 -0.50 -14.29 4.70
N VAL A 50 -0.91 -13.37 3.84
CA VAL A 50 -1.23 -13.65 2.43
C VAL A 50 0.06 -13.83 1.61
N LEU A 51 0.97 -12.84 1.65
CA LEU A 51 2.18 -12.87 0.83
C LEU A 51 3.15 -13.98 1.24
N ASN A 52 3.34 -14.21 2.53
CA ASN A 52 4.21 -15.28 3.01
C ASN A 52 3.69 -16.68 2.65
N ALA A 53 2.37 -16.88 2.66
CA ALA A 53 1.78 -18.14 2.25
C ALA A 53 1.84 -18.33 0.72
N LEU A 54 1.44 -17.30 -0.04
CA LEU A 54 1.41 -17.37 -1.50
C LEU A 54 2.81 -17.51 -2.10
N SER A 55 3.82 -16.80 -1.56
CA SER A 55 5.20 -16.91 -2.03
C SER A 55 5.80 -18.31 -1.88
N LYS A 56 5.23 -19.14 -1.03
CA LYS A 56 5.63 -20.54 -0.76
C LYS A 56 4.70 -21.58 -1.39
N ASN A 57 3.71 -21.15 -2.17
CA ASN A 57 2.67 -22.02 -2.73
C ASN A 57 1.82 -22.74 -1.67
N ASP A 58 1.56 -22.09 -0.57
CA ASP A 58 0.78 -22.62 0.57
C ASP A 58 -0.51 -21.82 0.85
N LEU A 59 -0.85 -20.81 0.02
CA LEU A 59 -1.99 -19.93 0.31
C LEU A 59 -3.31 -20.71 0.36
N LYS A 60 -3.60 -21.51 -0.65
CA LYS A 60 -4.84 -22.30 -0.70
C LYS A 60 -4.95 -23.36 0.38
N LYS A 61 -3.82 -23.75 0.96
CA LYS A 61 -3.75 -24.72 2.05
C LYS A 61 -3.96 -24.04 3.41
N LEU A 62 -3.42 -22.85 3.61
CA LEU A 62 -3.37 -22.16 4.90
C LEU A 62 -4.49 -21.15 5.10
N MET A 63 -4.94 -20.49 4.03
CA MET A 63 -5.96 -19.45 4.12
C MET A 63 -7.35 -20.06 4.24
N PRO A 64 -8.09 -19.78 5.34
CA PRO A 64 -9.46 -20.26 5.51
C PRO A 64 -10.40 -19.62 4.49
N VAL A 65 -11.42 -20.36 4.08
CA VAL A 65 -12.51 -19.83 3.26
C VAL A 65 -13.72 -19.62 4.14
N GLU A 66 -14.03 -18.36 4.41
CA GLU A 66 -15.21 -17.98 5.15
C GLU A 66 -16.39 -17.82 4.20
N ALA A 67 -17.47 -18.54 4.49
CA ALA A 67 -18.67 -18.51 3.65
C ALA A 67 -19.93 -18.83 4.46
N LYS A 68 -21.09 -18.43 3.94
CA LYS A 68 -22.38 -18.93 4.42
C LYS A 68 -22.41 -20.45 4.24
N LYS A 69 -22.94 -21.15 5.24
CA LYS A 69 -23.07 -22.62 5.23
C LYS A 69 -23.64 -23.14 3.91
N GLY A 70 -22.89 -24.02 3.26
CA GLY A 70 -23.24 -24.62 1.98
C GLY A 70 -22.69 -23.90 0.75
N LEU A 71 -22.04 -22.72 0.91
CA LEU A 71 -21.42 -21.96 -0.18
C LEU A 71 -19.89 -22.03 -0.18
N GLU A 72 -19.29 -22.81 0.72
CA GLU A 72 -17.83 -22.88 0.91
C GLU A 72 -17.10 -23.32 -0.37
N LYS A 73 -17.68 -24.31 -1.09
CA LYS A 73 -17.12 -24.83 -2.34
C LYS A 73 -17.11 -23.78 -3.45
N GLU A 74 -18.16 -22.98 -3.52
CA GLU A 74 -18.27 -21.88 -4.49
C GLU A 74 -17.27 -20.77 -4.13
N ARG A 75 -17.30 -20.28 -2.89
CA ARG A 75 -16.42 -19.19 -2.44
C ARG A 75 -14.94 -19.54 -2.55
N LYS A 76 -14.59 -20.79 -2.34
CA LYS A 76 -13.21 -21.28 -2.53
C LYS A 76 -12.64 -21.01 -3.91
N GLN A 77 -13.48 -20.82 -4.93
CA GLN A 77 -13.05 -20.53 -6.30
C GLN A 77 -12.57 -19.08 -6.46
N TYR A 78 -13.00 -18.16 -5.56
CA TYR A 78 -12.79 -16.72 -5.72
C TYR A 78 -11.95 -16.09 -4.63
N THR A 79 -12.05 -16.60 -3.42
CA THR A 79 -11.45 -16.00 -2.20
C THR A 79 -9.98 -15.65 -2.34
N TYR A 80 -9.19 -16.48 -3.01
CA TYR A 80 -7.74 -16.30 -3.09
C TYR A 80 -7.34 -15.14 -4.01
N LEU A 81 -7.97 -15.05 -5.19
CA LEU A 81 -7.75 -13.93 -6.10
C LEU A 81 -8.29 -12.62 -5.52
N GLU A 82 -9.43 -12.67 -4.85
CA GLU A 82 -10.01 -11.52 -4.15
C GLU A 82 -9.05 -10.99 -3.08
N ALA A 83 -8.56 -11.87 -2.20
CA ALA A 83 -7.63 -11.49 -1.14
C ALA A 83 -6.33 -10.91 -1.69
N PHE A 84 -5.68 -11.59 -2.64
CA PHE A 84 -4.41 -11.16 -3.20
C PHE A 84 -4.55 -9.91 -4.07
N GLY A 85 -5.53 -9.87 -4.97
CA GLY A 85 -5.72 -8.74 -5.90
C GLY A 85 -6.03 -7.44 -5.18
N ARG A 86 -6.92 -7.47 -4.17
CA ARG A 86 -7.27 -6.28 -3.36
C ARG A 86 -6.10 -5.84 -2.48
N LEU A 87 -5.40 -6.79 -1.84
CA LEU A 87 -4.21 -6.49 -1.05
C LEU A 87 -3.15 -5.81 -1.91
N LEU A 88 -2.79 -6.42 -3.04
CA LEU A 88 -1.75 -5.90 -3.92
C LEU A 88 -2.12 -4.52 -4.47
N SER A 89 -3.40 -4.31 -4.84
CA SER A 89 -3.90 -3.00 -5.29
C SER A 89 -3.75 -1.91 -4.22
N GLY A 90 -3.96 -2.25 -2.95
CA GLY A 90 -3.75 -1.34 -1.82
C GLY A 90 -2.28 -1.05 -1.56
N MET A 91 -1.39 -2.04 -1.73
CA MET A 91 0.05 -1.91 -1.51
C MET A 91 0.78 -1.21 -2.66
N ALA A 92 0.28 -1.32 -3.89
CA ALA A 92 0.99 -0.90 -5.10
C ALA A 92 1.54 0.53 -5.05
N PRO A 93 0.83 1.57 -4.57
CA PRO A 93 1.39 2.91 -4.48
C PRO A 93 2.61 3.02 -3.55
N TRP A 94 2.66 2.20 -2.50
CA TRP A 94 3.79 2.15 -1.59
C TRP A 94 4.97 1.39 -2.23
N LEU A 95 4.70 0.28 -2.91
CA LEU A 95 5.74 -0.48 -3.61
C LEU A 95 6.39 0.34 -4.72
N GLU A 96 5.61 1.16 -5.45
CA GLU A 96 6.10 1.98 -6.57
C GLU A 96 7.10 3.07 -6.15
N LEU A 97 7.17 3.44 -4.85
CA LEU A 97 8.15 4.40 -4.35
C LEU A 97 9.60 3.95 -4.49
N SER A 98 9.85 2.72 -4.89
CA SER A 98 11.15 2.07 -5.03
C SER A 98 11.92 1.87 -3.70
N PRO A 99 12.87 0.95 -3.64
CA PRO A 99 13.76 0.78 -2.50
C PRO A 99 14.66 2.01 -2.30
N ASP A 100 15.04 2.25 -1.06
CA ASP A 100 16.07 3.21 -0.65
C ASP A 100 16.75 2.74 0.65
N ASP A 101 17.79 3.46 1.10
CA ASP A 101 18.59 3.08 2.28
C ASP A 101 17.88 3.37 3.62
N THR A 102 16.64 3.85 3.61
CA THR A 102 15.86 4.04 4.84
C THR A 102 15.33 2.70 5.36
N PRO A 103 15.03 2.59 6.67
CA PRO A 103 14.39 1.39 7.22
C PRO A 103 13.10 1.01 6.48
N GLU A 104 12.31 1.99 6.05
CA GLU A 104 11.11 1.78 5.26
C GLU A 104 11.44 1.31 3.84
N GLY A 105 12.46 1.89 3.20
CA GLY A 105 12.89 1.50 1.85
C GLY A 105 13.41 0.06 1.79
N ILE A 106 14.20 -0.35 2.79
CA ILE A 106 14.69 -1.74 2.95
C ILE A 106 13.50 -2.70 3.17
N GLN A 107 12.54 -2.30 3.99
CA GLN A 107 11.32 -3.08 4.20
C GLN A 107 10.51 -3.20 2.89
N ARG A 108 10.39 -2.13 2.13
CA ARG A 108 9.68 -2.08 0.84
C ARG A 108 10.31 -3.03 -0.17
N GLU A 109 11.63 -3.09 -0.27
CA GLU A 109 12.36 -4.03 -1.14
C GLU A 109 11.92 -5.47 -0.88
N LYS A 110 11.89 -5.89 0.38
CA LYS A 110 11.41 -7.22 0.77
C LYS A 110 9.98 -7.49 0.25
N TYR A 111 9.08 -6.50 0.35
CA TYR A 111 7.69 -6.67 -0.09
C TYR A 111 7.55 -6.63 -1.61
N ILE A 112 8.40 -5.91 -2.33
CA ILE A 112 8.49 -5.99 -3.79
C ILE A 112 8.88 -7.41 -4.22
N GLU A 113 9.95 -7.98 -3.66
CA GLU A 113 10.37 -9.36 -3.96
C GLU A 113 9.29 -10.40 -3.62
N LEU A 114 8.63 -10.26 -2.47
CA LEU A 114 7.52 -11.14 -2.09
C LEU A 114 6.37 -11.02 -3.08
N SER A 115 6.01 -9.81 -3.48
CA SER A 115 4.92 -9.56 -4.41
C SER A 115 5.20 -10.16 -5.78
N LEU A 116 6.42 -10.06 -6.30
CA LEU A 116 6.82 -10.68 -7.57
C LEU A 116 6.72 -12.21 -7.50
N LYS A 117 7.19 -12.84 -6.42
CA LYS A 117 7.02 -14.28 -6.19
C LYS A 117 5.53 -14.68 -6.13
N CYS A 118 4.71 -13.87 -5.44
CA CYS A 118 3.28 -14.11 -5.35
C CYS A 118 2.57 -13.96 -6.70
N ILE A 119 2.92 -12.95 -7.50
CA ILE A 119 2.40 -12.77 -8.86
C ILE A 119 2.71 -14.00 -9.71
N ASN A 120 3.97 -14.46 -9.69
CA ASN A 120 4.36 -15.66 -10.42
C ASN A 120 3.55 -16.89 -9.99
N ASN A 121 3.44 -17.15 -8.69
CA ASN A 121 2.70 -18.30 -8.17
C ASN A 121 1.18 -18.21 -8.43
N ALA A 122 0.63 -17.02 -8.43
CA ALA A 122 -0.80 -16.77 -8.72
C ALA A 122 -1.14 -16.98 -10.21
N THR A 123 -0.19 -16.74 -11.11
CA THR A 123 -0.41 -16.72 -12.56
C THR A 123 0.18 -17.93 -13.30
N ASP A 124 1.08 -18.70 -12.68
CA ASP A 124 1.61 -19.93 -13.28
C ASP A 124 0.59 -21.07 -13.20
N PRO A 125 0.08 -21.61 -14.34
CA PRO A 125 -0.86 -22.72 -14.34
C PRO A 125 -0.35 -24.00 -13.67
N LYS A 126 0.96 -24.13 -13.45
CA LYS A 126 1.56 -25.28 -12.76
C LYS A 126 1.65 -25.09 -11.25
N SER A 127 1.42 -23.87 -10.77
CA SER A 127 1.45 -23.56 -9.35
C SER A 127 0.24 -24.19 -8.64
N PRO A 128 0.39 -24.76 -7.45
CA PRO A 128 -0.73 -25.19 -6.63
C PRO A 128 -1.63 -24.02 -6.21
N ASP A 129 -1.08 -22.80 -6.18
CA ASP A 129 -1.80 -21.57 -5.87
C ASP A 129 -2.27 -20.79 -7.11
N PHE A 130 -2.17 -21.40 -8.32
CA PHE A 130 -2.73 -20.78 -9.54
C PHE A 130 -4.16 -20.31 -9.30
N MET A 131 -4.44 -19.05 -9.59
CA MET A 131 -5.72 -18.43 -9.26
C MET A 131 -6.74 -18.55 -10.37
N ASN A 132 -8.02 -18.46 -10.00
CA ASN A 132 -9.12 -18.48 -10.96
C ASN A 132 -9.31 -17.09 -11.57
N PHE A 133 -8.92 -16.92 -12.82
CA PHE A 133 -9.06 -15.66 -13.57
C PHE A 133 -10.27 -15.66 -14.54
N SER A 134 -10.95 -16.80 -14.75
CA SER A 134 -11.88 -16.92 -15.88
C SER A 134 -13.16 -17.69 -15.62
N ILE A 135 -13.29 -18.43 -14.52
CA ILE A 135 -14.46 -19.27 -14.26
C ILE A 135 -15.43 -18.55 -13.31
N GLY A 136 -16.62 -18.22 -13.80
CA GLY A 136 -17.67 -17.49 -13.07
C GLY A 136 -17.56 -15.96 -13.28
N ASP A 137 -18.45 -15.21 -12.63
CA ASP A 137 -18.54 -13.75 -12.81
C ASP A 137 -17.61 -12.97 -11.88
N GLN A 138 -17.34 -13.49 -10.68
CA GLN A 138 -16.50 -12.84 -9.66
C GLN A 138 -15.07 -12.56 -10.12
N PRO A 139 -14.38 -13.45 -10.87
CA PRO A 139 -13.00 -13.21 -11.33
C PRO A 139 -12.82 -11.93 -12.14
N LEU A 140 -13.84 -11.45 -12.84
CA LEU A 140 -13.76 -10.19 -13.58
C LEU A 140 -13.44 -9.01 -12.64
N VAL A 141 -14.09 -8.97 -11.49
CA VAL A 141 -13.91 -7.91 -10.48
C VAL A 141 -12.54 -8.07 -9.79
N ASP A 142 -12.22 -9.29 -9.38
CA ASP A 142 -10.99 -9.54 -8.61
C ASP A 142 -9.73 -9.40 -9.49
N ALA A 143 -9.79 -9.82 -10.76
CA ALA A 143 -8.75 -9.59 -11.74
C ALA A 143 -8.57 -8.09 -12.07
N ALA A 144 -9.65 -7.29 -12.02
CA ALA A 144 -9.53 -5.84 -12.18
C ALA A 144 -8.72 -5.19 -11.06
N PHE A 145 -8.88 -5.62 -9.80
CA PHE A 145 -8.02 -5.16 -8.70
C PHE A 145 -6.57 -5.60 -8.89
N PHE A 146 -6.34 -6.83 -9.32
CA PHE A 146 -5.00 -7.33 -9.63
C PHE A 146 -4.35 -6.52 -10.76
N ALA A 147 -5.05 -6.30 -11.87
CA ALA A 147 -4.56 -5.46 -12.98
C ALA A 147 -4.31 -4.01 -12.53
N GLN A 148 -5.18 -3.45 -11.68
CA GLN A 148 -4.98 -2.12 -11.10
C GLN A 148 -3.68 -2.04 -10.29
N ALA A 149 -3.34 -3.08 -9.54
CA ALA A 149 -2.08 -3.13 -8.80
C ALA A 149 -0.87 -3.02 -9.74
N LEU A 150 -0.87 -3.80 -10.83
CA LEU A 150 0.18 -3.77 -11.84
C LEU A 150 0.30 -2.38 -12.49
N LEU A 151 -0.83 -1.76 -12.82
CA LEU A 151 -0.86 -0.41 -13.41
C LEU A 151 -0.39 0.69 -12.44
N ARG A 152 -0.54 0.48 -11.12
CA ARG A 152 -0.14 1.44 -10.08
C ARG A 152 1.32 1.30 -9.65
N ALA A 153 1.94 0.16 -9.91
CA ALA A 153 3.33 -0.10 -9.60
C ALA A 153 4.07 -0.71 -10.81
N PRO A 154 4.06 -0.06 -11.99
CA PRO A 154 4.60 -0.63 -13.22
C PRO A 154 6.12 -0.80 -13.14
N ASN A 155 6.85 0.04 -12.43
CA ASN A 155 8.30 -0.05 -12.32
C ASN A 155 8.76 -1.17 -11.39
N GLN A 156 7.89 -1.64 -10.49
CA GLN A 156 8.25 -2.64 -9.49
C GLN A 156 7.61 -4.01 -9.74
N LEU A 157 6.45 -4.06 -10.40
CA LEU A 157 5.66 -5.29 -10.53
C LEU A 157 5.58 -5.85 -11.97
N TRP A 158 6.20 -5.20 -12.97
CA TRP A 158 6.17 -5.62 -14.38
C TRP A 158 7.50 -6.20 -14.88
N ASN A 159 8.37 -6.65 -14.02
CA ASN A 159 9.68 -7.23 -14.40
C ASN A 159 9.59 -8.73 -14.65
#